data_bb82b1c91247ea76492a22febf3709ab
#
_entry.id   bb82b1c91247ea76492a22febf3709ab
#
_cell.length_a   1.000
_cell.length_b   1.000
_cell.length_c   1.000
_cell.angle_alpha   90.00
_cell.angle_beta   90.00
_cell.angle_gamma   90.00
#
_symmetry.space_group_name_H-M   'P 1'
#
loop_
_entity.id
_entity.type
_entity.pdbx_description
1 polymer ?
#
loop_
_entity_poly.entity_id
_entity_poly.type
_entity_poly.pdbx_seq_one_letter_code
_entity_poly.pdbx_strand_id
1 'polypeptide(L)'
;MTPRAIFDRARLAQLHGRELASFRAARPRSAALAERARAHMPGGVPMSWMVKWPGEFPVFVEHAEGAHFTCVDGIDHIDLCLGDTGAMMGHSPAPTVESVTAQLSRGITTMLPTEDAIAVSNGLFERFGLPYWQFTLTATDANRHAIRYARHLTGRSKIVVHDYCYHGSVDETFATLDGDGRTTNRRNSIGPPVDTSETTRVVEFNDVEGLEKALSEGDVAAILVEPALTNIGIVLPDEGYNEAVRELATKHGVMLINDETHTICAGPGGITRRDNLHPDFLVIGKSIGGGVPCGTFGFTQEVADRITRSVELEDIDVGGIGGTLAGNGLSMAAMKATLEQVMTQEAFDHMIPLADAWADGVQAGIDAVGAPWHVTRLGARAEYNFSPEPSRNGQEAHDADDFELQQYLHLYALNRGILLTPFHNMALMSPATTRADVDAHTAMFDECLRELFSQP
;
A
#
# COMPACT_ATOMS: atom_id res chain seq x y z
N MET A 1 28.48 6.58 1.39
CA MET A 1 28.86 7.80 0.64
C MET A 1 27.58 8.27 -0.05
N THR A 2 27.05 9.42 0.32
CA THR A 2 25.90 10.00 -0.37
C THR A 2 26.26 10.22 -1.84
N PRO A 3 25.49 9.70 -2.80
CA PRO A 3 25.77 9.98 -4.22
C PRO A 3 25.80 11.49 -4.43
N ARG A 4 26.81 12.01 -5.11
CA ARG A 4 26.85 13.42 -5.47
C ARG A 4 25.69 13.70 -6.40
N ALA A 5 24.82 14.64 -6.01
CA ALA A 5 23.77 15.15 -6.89
C ALA A 5 24.40 15.61 -8.24
N ILE A 6 23.86 15.11 -9.32
CA ILE A 6 24.31 15.47 -10.67
C ILE A 6 23.68 16.81 -11.10
N PHE A 7 22.66 17.27 -10.40
CA PHE A 7 21.98 18.56 -10.63
C PHE A 7 22.30 19.57 -9.50
N ASP A 8 22.13 20.86 -9.83
CA ASP A 8 22.36 21.96 -8.87
C ASP A 8 21.15 22.10 -7.92
N ARG A 9 21.38 22.03 -6.61
CA ARG A 9 20.36 22.24 -5.58
C ARG A 9 19.74 23.65 -5.60
N ALA A 10 20.52 24.68 -5.95
CA ALA A 10 19.99 26.04 -6.09
C ALA A 10 18.99 26.13 -7.26
N ARG A 11 19.27 25.39 -8.35
CA ARG A 11 18.34 25.26 -9.46
C ARG A 11 17.07 24.50 -9.06
N LEU A 12 17.18 23.37 -8.34
CA LEU A 12 16.02 22.64 -7.81
C LEU A 12 15.12 23.58 -7.00
N ALA A 13 15.69 24.34 -6.05
CA ALA A 13 14.94 25.29 -5.22
C ALA A 13 14.26 26.39 -6.05
N GLN A 14 14.95 26.92 -7.07
CA GLN A 14 14.38 27.91 -8.00
C GLN A 14 13.19 27.35 -8.77
N LEU A 15 13.33 26.14 -9.35
CA LEU A 15 12.30 25.47 -10.12
C LEU A 15 11.10 25.12 -9.22
N HIS A 16 11.35 24.60 -8.01
CA HIS A 16 10.31 24.30 -7.03
C HIS A 16 9.53 25.57 -6.63
N GLY A 17 10.22 26.68 -6.39
CA GLY A 17 9.58 27.98 -6.11
C GLY A 17 8.68 28.46 -7.26
N ARG A 18 9.08 28.25 -8.52
CA ARG A 18 8.26 28.53 -9.69
C ARG A 18 7.00 27.66 -9.71
N GLU A 19 7.15 26.36 -9.48
CA GLU A 19 6.01 25.44 -9.46
C GLU A 19 5.04 25.75 -8.30
N LEU A 20 5.51 26.13 -7.13
CA LEU A 20 4.66 26.58 -6.01
C LEU A 20 3.84 27.85 -6.38
N ALA A 21 4.45 28.81 -7.05
CA ALA A 21 3.73 30.01 -7.51
C ALA A 21 2.65 29.67 -8.54
N SER A 22 2.96 28.77 -9.46
CA SER A 22 2.01 28.25 -10.47
C SER A 22 0.85 27.48 -9.83
N PHE A 23 1.15 26.61 -8.86
CA PHE A 23 0.18 25.84 -8.08
C PHE A 23 -0.84 26.75 -7.39
N ARG A 24 -0.34 27.76 -6.67
CA ARG A 24 -1.18 28.74 -5.96
C ARG A 24 -2.08 29.53 -6.90
N ALA A 25 -1.52 29.99 -8.02
CA ALA A 25 -2.26 30.79 -8.99
C ALA A 25 -3.41 30.00 -9.65
N ALA A 26 -3.19 28.72 -9.90
CA ALA A 26 -4.17 27.86 -10.60
C ALA A 26 -5.29 27.31 -9.69
N ARG A 27 -5.13 27.34 -8.35
CA ARG A 27 -6.04 26.64 -7.41
C ARG A 27 -6.65 27.52 -6.30
N PRO A 28 -7.31 28.66 -6.65
CA PRO A 28 -7.88 29.57 -5.67
C PRO A 28 -9.04 28.99 -4.85
N ARG A 29 -9.85 28.09 -5.44
CA ARG A 29 -10.99 27.44 -4.75
C ARG A 29 -10.48 26.41 -3.74
N SER A 30 -9.50 25.60 -4.11
CA SER A 30 -8.83 24.66 -3.19
C SER A 30 -8.17 25.42 -2.01
N ALA A 31 -7.50 26.53 -2.27
CA ALA A 31 -6.92 27.37 -1.23
C ALA A 31 -7.99 27.87 -0.23
N ALA A 32 -9.12 28.39 -0.73
CA ALA A 32 -10.22 28.86 0.10
C ALA A 32 -10.88 27.74 0.92
N LEU A 33 -11.01 26.55 0.37
CA LEU A 33 -11.52 25.37 1.08
C LEU A 33 -10.54 24.90 2.16
N ALA A 34 -9.24 24.88 1.89
CA ALA A 34 -8.20 24.51 2.85
C ALA A 34 -8.20 25.46 4.06
N GLU A 35 -8.36 26.77 3.83
CA GLU A 35 -8.46 27.74 4.92
C GLU A 35 -9.69 27.49 5.81
N ARG A 36 -10.85 27.22 5.19
CA ARG A 36 -12.07 26.89 5.92
C ARG A 36 -11.95 25.57 6.69
N ALA A 37 -11.29 24.57 6.10
CA ALA A 37 -11.11 23.25 6.69
C ALA A 37 -10.26 23.28 7.97
N ARG A 38 -9.28 24.19 8.05
CA ARG A 38 -8.41 24.34 9.24
C ARG A 38 -9.16 24.73 10.51
N ALA A 39 -10.38 25.28 10.40
CA ALA A 39 -11.18 25.64 11.56
C ALA A 39 -11.57 24.43 12.44
N HIS A 40 -11.69 23.22 11.84
CA HIS A 40 -12.18 22.03 12.54
C HIS A 40 -11.39 20.74 12.21
N MET A 41 -10.41 20.80 11.32
CA MET A 41 -9.57 19.65 10.96
C MET A 41 -8.08 20.01 11.10
N PRO A 42 -7.29 19.25 11.87
CA PRO A 42 -5.84 19.44 11.96
C PRO A 42 -5.19 19.45 10.57
N GLY A 43 -4.43 20.50 10.25
CA GLY A 43 -3.84 20.65 8.91
C GLY A 43 -4.84 20.96 7.78
N GLY A 44 -6.15 21.10 8.08
CA GLY A 44 -7.19 21.32 7.07
C GLY A 44 -7.56 20.07 6.25
N VAL A 45 -7.26 18.89 6.77
CA VAL A 45 -7.45 17.60 6.08
C VAL A 45 -8.14 16.58 6.98
N PRO A 46 -8.94 15.63 6.41
CA PRO A 46 -9.62 14.61 7.20
C PRO A 46 -8.66 13.61 7.86
N MET A 47 -7.45 13.43 7.34
CA MET A 47 -6.41 12.57 7.90
C MET A 47 -5.04 13.24 7.74
N SER A 48 -4.23 13.26 8.80
CA SER A 48 -2.99 14.06 8.89
C SER A 48 -1.97 13.78 7.79
N TRP A 49 -1.87 12.54 7.28
CA TRP A 49 -0.93 12.21 6.20
C TRP A 49 -1.23 12.99 4.88
N MET A 50 -2.47 13.46 4.70
CA MET A 50 -2.86 14.22 3.51
C MET A 50 -2.17 15.60 3.40
N VAL A 51 -1.45 16.05 4.44
CA VAL A 51 -0.61 17.27 4.34
C VAL A 51 0.70 17.03 3.58
N LYS A 52 1.03 15.78 3.25
CA LYS A 52 2.25 15.42 2.50
C LYS A 52 2.16 15.70 1.00
N TRP A 53 0.96 15.95 0.47
CA TRP A 53 0.79 16.29 -0.95
C TRP A 53 1.66 17.48 -1.33
N PRO A 54 2.29 17.47 -2.53
CA PRO A 54 3.07 18.61 -2.98
C PRO A 54 2.18 19.83 -3.12
N GLY A 55 2.71 20.99 -2.78
CA GLY A 55 1.97 22.24 -2.77
C GLY A 55 1.74 22.80 -1.36
N GLU A 56 1.14 23.98 -1.26
CA GLU A 56 0.95 24.70 0.01
C GLU A 56 -0.34 24.33 0.75
N PHE A 57 -1.25 23.67 0.04
CA PHE A 57 -2.55 23.22 0.54
C PHE A 57 -3.03 22.01 -0.29
N PRO A 58 -3.92 21.16 0.25
CA PRO A 58 -4.45 20.02 -0.49
C PRO A 58 -5.32 20.47 -1.67
N VAL A 59 -5.29 19.73 -2.76
CA VAL A 59 -6.25 19.81 -3.85
C VAL A 59 -7.56 19.17 -3.40
N PHE A 60 -8.69 19.83 -3.62
CA PHE A 60 -10.02 19.29 -3.30
C PHE A 60 -10.64 18.68 -4.56
N VAL A 61 -11.04 17.42 -4.47
CA VAL A 61 -11.68 16.68 -5.57
C VAL A 61 -13.15 17.07 -5.66
N GLU A 62 -13.65 17.30 -6.88
CA GLU A 62 -15.07 17.49 -7.19
C GLU A 62 -15.70 16.19 -7.71
N HIS A 63 -15.00 15.49 -8.62
CA HIS A 63 -15.46 14.26 -9.25
C HIS A 63 -14.28 13.35 -9.60
N ALA A 64 -14.47 12.03 -9.53
CA ALA A 64 -13.46 11.06 -9.95
C ALA A 64 -14.13 9.85 -10.63
N GLU A 65 -13.59 9.43 -11.78
CA GLU A 65 -14.05 8.31 -12.57
C GLU A 65 -12.89 7.63 -13.29
N GLY A 66 -12.84 6.31 -13.27
CA GLY A 66 -11.78 5.53 -13.93
C GLY A 66 -10.39 5.88 -13.40
N ALA A 67 -9.50 6.34 -14.27
CA ALA A 67 -8.15 6.75 -13.93
C ALA A 67 -7.99 8.28 -13.84
N HIS A 68 -9.10 9.03 -13.69
CA HIS A 68 -9.08 10.49 -13.72
C HIS A 68 -9.89 11.11 -12.59
N PHE A 69 -9.56 12.34 -12.25
CA PHE A 69 -10.40 13.17 -11.38
C PHE A 69 -10.34 14.64 -11.82
N THR A 70 -11.44 15.36 -11.55
CA THR A 70 -11.52 16.80 -11.70
C THR A 70 -11.52 17.44 -10.32
N CYS A 71 -10.65 18.42 -10.09
CA CYS A 71 -10.63 19.17 -8.84
C CYS A 71 -11.66 20.32 -8.84
N VAL A 72 -11.93 20.86 -7.66
CA VAL A 72 -12.90 21.98 -7.52
C VAL A 72 -12.51 23.24 -8.29
N ASP A 73 -11.24 23.37 -8.69
CA ASP A 73 -10.76 24.46 -9.54
C ASP A 73 -11.01 24.22 -11.04
N GLY A 74 -11.63 23.08 -11.40
CA GLY A 74 -11.96 22.70 -12.77
C GLY A 74 -10.78 22.17 -13.58
N ILE A 75 -9.75 21.67 -12.91
CA ILE A 75 -8.57 21.06 -13.55
C ILE A 75 -8.74 19.55 -13.54
N ASP A 76 -8.62 18.95 -14.73
CA ASP A 76 -8.63 17.49 -14.88
C ASP A 76 -7.24 16.91 -14.63
N HIS A 77 -7.21 15.74 -13.98
CA HIS A 77 -5.99 15.07 -13.63
C HIS A 77 -6.03 13.59 -14.03
N ILE A 78 -4.93 13.10 -14.57
CA ILE A 78 -4.62 11.67 -14.65
C ILE A 78 -4.20 11.23 -13.25
N ASP A 79 -4.84 10.21 -12.69
CA ASP A 79 -4.51 9.69 -11.36
C ASP A 79 -3.69 8.40 -11.48
N LEU A 80 -2.39 8.52 -11.27
CA LEU A 80 -1.46 7.38 -11.16
C LEU A 80 -1.17 7.01 -9.69
N CYS A 81 -1.75 7.74 -8.73
CA CYS A 81 -1.74 7.39 -7.32
C CYS A 81 -2.81 6.33 -6.99
N LEU A 82 -4.02 6.48 -7.57
CA LEU A 82 -5.16 5.59 -7.36
C LEU A 82 -5.37 5.24 -5.87
N GLY A 83 -5.32 6.29 -5.04
CA GLY A 83 -5.53 6.15 -3.59
C GLY A 83 -4.53 5.22 -2.91
N ASP A 84 -3.29 5.16 -3.39
CA ASP A 84 -2.25 4.26 -2.90
C ASP A 84 -2.77 2.81 -2.79
N THR A 85 -3.20 2.24 -3.90
CA THR A 85 -3.85 0.93 -4.08
C THR A 85 -5.36 0.92 -3.76
N GLY A 86 -5.87 1.85 -2.93
CA GLY A 86 -7.30 1.87 -2.55
C GLY A 86 -8.26 1.97 -3.71
N ALA A 87 -7.88 2.69 -4.76
CA ALA A 87 -8.63 2.85 -6.02
C ALA A 87 -7.92 2.18 -7.22
N MET A 88 -7.09 1.15 -6.99
CA MET A 88 -6.42 0.44 -8.09
C MET A 88 -7.40 -0.11 -9.12
N MET A 89 -8.62 -0.42 -8.73
CA MET A 89 -9.67 -0.86 -9.67
C MET A 89 -10.34 0.28 -10.44
N GLY A 90 -9.80 1.49 -10.35
CA GLY A 90 -10.37 2.72 -10.88
C GLY A 90 -11.31 3.41 -9.90
N HIS A 91 -11.52 4.70 -10.10
CA HIS A 91 -12.53 5.46 -9.37
C HIS A 91 -13.92 5.08 -9.87
N SER A 92 -14.87 4.88 -8.96
CA SER A 92 -16.27 4.63 -9.27
C SER A 92 -16.50 3.51 -10.30
N PRO A 93 -15.90 2.31 -10.17
CA PRO A 93 -16.08 1.24 -11.15
C PRO A 93 -17.55 0.87 -11.24
N ALA A 94 -18.12 0.90 -12.46
CA ALA A 94 -19.55 0.80 -12.70
C ALA A 94 -20.23 -0.42 -12.02
N PRO A 95 -19.67 -1.66 -12.08
CA PRO A 95 -20.29 -2.80 -11.40
C PRO A 95 -20.36 -2.62 -9.87
N THR A 96 -19.34 -2.01 -9.27
CA THR A 96 -19.32 -1.75 -7.82
C THR A 96 -20.32 -0.66 -7.45
N VAL A 97 -20.40 0.43 -8.22
CA VAL A 97 -21.37 1.53 -7.99
C VAL A 97 -22.79 1.02 -8.08
N GLU A 98 -23.12 0.19 -9.08
CA GLU A 98 -24.44 -0.41 -9.26
C GLU A 98 -24.81 -1.30 -8.07
N SER A 99 -23.91 -2.21 -7.67
CA SER A 99 -24.11 -3.13 -6.56
C SER A 99 -24.30 -2.39 -5.22
N VAL A 100 -23.46 -1.40 -4.94
CA VAL A 100 -23.53 -0.55 -3.74
C VAL A 100 -24.83 0.24 -3.71
N THR A 101 -25.21 0.84 -4.83
CA THR A 101 -26.48 1.62 -4.93
C THR A 101 -27.68 0.74 -4.66
N ALA A 102 -27.72 -0.48 -5.20
CA ALA A 102 -28.78 -1.44 -4.91
C ALA A 102 -28.80 -1.85 -3.44
N GLN A 103 -27.64 -2.08 -2.84
CA GLN A 103 -27.54 -2.50 -1.43
C GLN A 103 -27.94 -1.38 -0.46
N LEU A 104 -27.67 -0.12 -0.78
CA LEU A 104 -28.09 1.02 0.07
C LEU A 104 -29.60 1.01 0.40
N SER A 105 -30.43 0.57 -0.55
CA SER A 105 -31.88 0.46 -0.35
C SER A 105 -32.33 -0.79 0.40
N ARG A 106 -31.42 -1.76 0.67
CA ARG A 106 -31.70 -3.04 1.32
C ARG A 106 -31.17 -3.15 2.74
N GLY A 107 -30.51 -2.10 3.22
CA GLY A 107 -29.88 -2.03 4.54
C GLY A 107 -28.36 -2.22 4.48
N ILE A 108 -27.64 -1.43 5.26
CA ILE A 108 -26.18 -1.40 5.28
C ILE A 108 -25.62 -2.31 6.37
N THR A 109 -26.05 -2.07 7.62
CA THR A 109 -25.54 -2.77 8.80
C THR A 109 -26.71 -3.45 9.51
N THR A 110 -26.89 -4.72 9.21
CA THR A 110 -28.01 -5.51 9.76
C THR A 110 -27.57 -6.41 10.93
N MET A 111 -26.26 -6.52 11.20
CA MET A 111 -25.65 -7.49 12.11
C MET A 111 -25.99 -8.95 11.78
N LEU A 112 -26.50 -9.19 10.58
CA LEU A 112 -26.80 -10.51 10.03
C LEU A 112 -26.07 -10.64 8.68
N PRO A 113 -25.57 -11.83 8.34
CA PRO A 113 -24.86 -12.04 7.08
C PRO A 113 -25.79 -11.89 5.87
N THR A 114 -25.23 -11.43 4.76
CA THR A 114 -25.89 -11.47 3.46
C THR A 114 -25.34 -12.64 2.63
N GLU A 115 -26.06 -13.05 1.59
CA GLU A 115 -25.63 -14.09 0.66
C GLU A 115 -24.31 -13.70 -0.05
N ASP A 116 -24.06 -12.41 -0.24
CA ASP A 116 -22.82 -11.90 -0.86
C ASP A 116 -21.55 -12.31 -0.11
N ALA A 117 -21.63 -12.50 1.22
CA ALA A 117 -20.50 -12.99 2.01
C ALA A 117 -20.02 -14.38 1.56
N ILE A 118 -20.93 -15.25 1.10
CA ILE A 118 -20.60 -16.57 0.58
C ILE A 118 -19.86 -16.42 -0.77
N ALA A 119 -20.38 -15.58 -1.66
CA ALA A 119 -19.76 -15.34 -2.97
C ALA A 119 -18.35 -14.72 -2.81
N VAL A 120 -18.20 -13.75 -1.90
CA VAL A 120 -16.90 -13.12 -1.60
C VAL A 120 -15.90 -14.16 -1.07
N SER A 121 -16.31 -14.99 -0.11
CA SER A 121 -15.44 -16.04 0.46
C SER A 121 -14.99 -17.04 -0.60
N ASN A 122 -15.88 -17.45 -1.51
CA ASN A 122 -15.56 -18.33 -2.62
C ASN A 122 -14.57 -17.68 -3.58
N GLY A 123 -14.80 -16.43 -3.96
CA GLY A 123 -13.91 -15.69 -4.86
C GLY A 123 -12.50 -15.48 -4.26
N LEU A 124 -12.41 -15.26 -2.94
CA LEU A 124 -11.13 -15.18 -2.24
C LEU A 124 -10.42 -16.54 -2.16
N PHE A 125 -11.17 -17.62 -1.91
CA PHE A 125 -10.63 -18.98 -1.93
C PHE A 125 -10.04 -19.33 -3.29
N GLU A 126 -10.76 -19.06 -4.40
CA GLU A 126 -10.29 -19.33 -5.76
C GLU A 126 -8.99 -18.57 -6.08
N ARG A 127 -8.86 -17.35 -5.56
CA ARG A 127 -7.68 -16.48 -5.80
C ARG A 127 -6.47 -16.88 -4.98
N PHE A 128 -6.66 -17.15 -3.68
CA PHE A 128 -5.56 -17.29 -2.73
C PHE A 128 -5.36 -18.72 -2.20
N GLY A 129 -6.34 -19.60 -2.41
CA GLY A 129 -6.27 -21.01 -1.99
C GLY A 129 -6.50 -21.26 -0.49
N LEU A 130 -6.77 -20.21 0.32
CA LEU A 130 -7.09 -20.36 1.73
C LEU A 130 -8.59 -20.60 1.92
N PRO A 131 -9.00 -21.68 2.66
CA PRO A 131 -10.40 -22.12 2.69
C PRO A 131 -11.32 -21.29 3.61
N TYR A 132 -10.78 -20.52 4.56
CA TYR A 132 -11.58 -19.77 5.52
C TYR A 132 -11.26 -18.30 5.49
N TRP A 133 -12.30 -17.45 5.57
CA TRP A 133 -12.18 -16.00 5.49
C TRP A 133 -13.05 -15.32 6.53
N GLN A 134 -12.50 -14.26 7.15
CA GLN A 134 -13.25 -13.35 8.02
C GLN A 134 -13.04 -11.91 7.54
N PHE A 135 -14.04 -11.06 7.77
CA PHE A 135 -14.09 -9.73 7.18
C PHE A 135 -13.90 -8.65 8.23
N THR A 136 -13.29 -7.56 7.84
CA THR A 136 -13.02 -6.36 8.63
C THR A 136 -13.31 -5.12 7.80
N LEU A 137 -13.12 -3.92 8.36
CA LEU A 137 -13.27 -2.67 7.61
C LEU A 137 -11.94 -2.19 7.01
N THR A 138 -10.82 -2.66 7.52
CA THR A 138 -9.48 -2.27 7.07
C THR A 138 -8.52 -3.44 7.18
N ALA A 139 -7.43 -3.42 6.41
CA ALA A 139 -6.33 -4.36 6.60
C ALA A 139 -5.65 -4.21 7.97
N THR A 140 -5.71 -3.02 8.59
CA THR A 140 -5.26 -2.82 9.99
C THR A 140 -5.96 -3.77 10.96
N ASP A 141 -7.28 -3.83 10.89
CA ASP A 141 -8.05 -4.73 11.77
C ASP A 141 -7.79 -6.19 11.43
N ALA A 142 -7.67 -6.52 10.14
CA ALA A 142 -7.33 -7.85 9.68
C ALA A 142 -5.97 -8.32 10.23
N ASN A 143 -4.93 -7.49 10.14
CA ASN A 143 -3.62 -7.75 10.72
C ASN A 143 -3.69 -7.94 12.23
N ARG A 144 -4.41 -7.06 12.96
CA ARG A 144 -4.60 -7.19 14.40
C ARG A 144 -5.27 -8.52 14.78
N HIS A 145 -6.28 -8.94 14.02
CA HIS A 145 -6.96 -10.20 14.26
C HIS A 145 -6.05 -11.41 13.98
N ALA A 146 -5.32 -11.41 12.86
CA ALA A 146 -4.37 -12.48 12.55
C ALA A 146 -3.27 -12.60 13.61
N ILE A 147 -2.71 -11.48 14.09
CA ILE A 147 -1.71 -11.46 15.18
C ILE A 147 -2.30 -12.03 16.47
N ARG A 148 -3.55 -11.67 16.84
CA ARG A 148 -4.20 -12.20 18.05
C ARG A 148 -4.40 -13.70 17.96
N TYR A 149 -4.87 -14.21 16.82
CA TYR A 149 -4.97 -15.65 16.61
C TYR A 149 -3.59 -16.34 16.69
N ALA A 150 -2.59 -15.79 16.03
CA ALA A 150 -1.25 -16.37 16.07
C ALA A 150 -0.69 -16.43 17.51
N ARG A 151 -0.83 -15.37 18.30
CA ARG A 151 -0.45 -15.34 19.73
C ARG A 151 -1.22 -16.36 20.54
N HIS A 152 -2.54 -16.44 20.36
CA HIS A 152 -3.39 -17.41 21.06
C HIS A 152 -2.99 -18.86 20.75
N LEU A 153 -2.80 -19.17 19.46
CA LEU A 153 -2.51 -20.54 19.00
C LEU A 153 -1.11 -21.00 19.32
N THR A 154 -0.15 -20.09 19.46
CA THR A 154 1.25 -20.42 19.78
C THR A 154 1.61 -20.26 21.25
N GLY A 155 0.82 -19.48 22.01
CA GLY A 155 1.14 -19.09 23.39
C GLY A 155 2.33 -18.14 23.51
N ARG A 156 2.76 -17.53 22.39
CA ARG A 156 3.93 -16.64 22.32
C ARG A 156 3.48 -15.19 22.16
N SER A 157 4.31 -14.22 22.56
CA SER A 157 3.92 -12.82 22.66
C SER A 157 4.42 -11.96 21.51
N LYS A 158 5.59 -12.25 20.95
CA LYS A 158 6.23 -11.38 19.94
C LYS A 158 5.82 -11.71 18.51
N ILE A 159 5.94 -10.71 17.65
CA ILE A 159 5.91 -10.89 16.20
C ILE A 159 7.24 -10.48 15.58
N VAL A 160 7.56 -10.98 14.39
CA VAL A 160 8.62 -10.45 13.54
C VAL A 160 8.00 -9.60 12.45
N VAL A 161 8.61 -8.46 12.18
CA VAL A 161 8.32 -7.60 11.02
C VAL A 161 9.63 -7.17 10.35
N HIS A 162 9.55 -6.74 9.09
CA HIS A 162 10.71 -6.17 8.40
C HIS A 162 10.87 -4.69 8.74
N ASP A 163 12.12 -4.22 8.73
CA ASP A 163 12.37 -2.80 8.90
C ASP A 163 11.74 -1.98 7.76
N TYR A 164 11.24 -0.79 8.06
CA TYR A 164 10.48 0.09 7.15
C TYR A 164 9.19 -0.50 6.57
N CYS A 165 8.68 -1.64 7.05
CA CYS A 165 7.38 -2.18 6.63
C CYS A 165 6.21 -1.26 7.03
N TYR A 166 5.05 -1.48 6.43
CA TYR A 166 3.80 -0.84 6.85
C TYR A 166 2.63 -1.82 6.78
N HIS A 167 1.98 -2.04 7.90
CA HIS A 167 0.84 -2.96 8.05
C HIS A 167 -0.40 -2.29 8.63
N GLY A 168 -0.63 -1.04 8.24
CA GLY A 168 -1.67 -0.22 8.83
C GLY A 168 -1.30 0.31 10.22
N SER A 169 -2.29 0.78 10.98
CA SER A 169 -2.08 1.33 12.33
C SER A 169 -2.05 0.21 13.40
N VAL A 170 -1.20 -0.78 13.20
CA VAL A 170 -0.93 -1.86 14.18
C VAL A 170 0.24 -1.43 15.05
N ASP A 171 0.02 -1.26 16.35
CA ASP A 171 0.99 -0.66 17.27
C ASP A 171 2.33 -1.41 17.27
N GLU A 172 2.29 -2.74 17.24
CA GLU A 172 3.47 -3.61 17.20
C GLU A 172 4.36 -3.38 15.98
N THR A 173 3.82 -2.85 14.87
CA THR A 173 4.57 -2.67 13.62
C THR A 173 5.28 -1.32 13.51
N PHE A 174 5.08 -0.41 14.50
CA PHE A 174 5.81 0.85 14.58
C PHE A 174 7.18 0.69 15.24
N ALA A 175 7.90 -0.32 14.82
CA ALA A 175 9.24 -0.66 15.26
C ALA A 175 10.25 -0.50 14.11
N THR A 176 11.51 -0.33 14.43
CA THR A 176 12.64 -0.19 13.50
C THR A 176 13.91 -0.74 14.14
N LEU A 177 14.99 -0.87 13.38
CA LEU A 177 16.31 -1.16 13.90
C LEU A 177 17.03 0.14 14.31
N ASP A 178 17.73 0.12 15.44
CA ASP A 178 18.67 1.17 15.82
C ASP A 178 20.04 0.95 15.14
N GLY A 179 20.98 1.87 15.36
CA GLY A 179 22.33 1.77 14.78
C GLY A 179 23.16 0.56 15.25
N ASP A 180 22.72 -0.15 16.29
CA ASP A 180 23.32 -1.39 16.80
C ASP A 180 22.57 -2.65 16.30
N GLY A 181 21.54 -2.48 15.44
CA GLY A 181 20.71 -3.57 14.92
C GLY A 181 19.72 -4.14 15.95
N ARG A 182 19.31 -3.33 16.95
CA ARG A 182 18.32 -3.74 17.95
C ARG A 182 16.96 -3.14 17.62
N THR A 183 15.89 -3.89 17.91
CA THR A 183 14.53 -3.38 17.79
C THR A 183 14.28 -2.20 18.73
N THR A 184 13.77 -1.11 18.18
CA THR A 184 13.37 0.09 18.90
C THR A 184 12.11 0.70 18.30
N ASN A 185 11.52 1.68 18.95
CA ASN A 185 10.37 2.41 18.42
C ASN A 185 10.75 3.18 17.16
N ARG A 186 9.91 3.12 16.14
CA ARG A 186 10.10 3.91 14.92
C ARG A 186 10.15 5.40 15.27
N ARG A 187 11.10 6.11 14.70
CA ARG A 187 11.23 7.56 14.89
C ARG A 187 9.93 8.27 14.53
N ASN A 188 9.53 9.23 15.35
CA ASN A 188 8.29 9.99 15.22
C ASN A 188 7.00 9.18 15.39
N SER A 189 7.04 7.94 15.89
CA SER A 189 5.82 7.25 16.29
C SER A 189 5.06 8.07 17.31
N ILE A 190 3.76 8.23 17.07
CA ILE A 190 2.83 8.89 18.00
C ILE A 190 2.17 7.79 18.82
N GLY A 191 2.32 7.84 20.11
CA GLY A 191 1.65 6.86 20.94
C GLY A 191 2.30 6.70 22.31
N PRO A 192 1.83 5.70 23.05
CA PRO A 192 2.32 5.47 24.40
C PRO A 192 3.80 5.08 24.36
N PRO A 193 4.53 5.34 25.43
CA PRO A 193 5.91 4.93 25.58
C PRO A 193 6.02 3.44 25.88
N VAL A 194 5.37 2.61 25.06
CA VAL A 194 5.55 1.16 25.10
C VAL A 194 6.82 0.85 24.35
N ASP A 195 7.68 0.07 24.97
CA ASP A 195 8.88 -0.46 24.33
C ASP A 195 8.44 -1.53 23.30
N THR A 196 8.55 -1.24 22.01
CA THR A 196 8.15 -2.17 20.96
C THR A 196 9.00 -3.44 20.96
N SER A 197 10.19 -3.46 21.56
CA SER A 197 11.02 -4.67 21.70
C SER A 197 10.38 -5.73 22.62
N GLU A 198 9.41 -5.34 23.46
CA GLU A 198 8.61 -6.26 24.27
C GLU A 198 7.64 -7.11 23.43
N THR A 199 7.17 -6.58 22.30
CA THR A 199 6.14 -7.19 21.47
C THR A 199 6.60 -7.56 20.06
N THR A 200 7.78 -7.08 19.65
CA THR A 200 8.21 -7.15 18.25
C THR A 200 9.71 -7.40 18.15
N ARG A 201 10.11 -8.11 17.12
CA ARG A 201 11.48 -8.18 16.62
C ARG A 201 11.49 -7.64 15.20
N VAL A 202 12.42 -6.76 14.91
CA VAL A 202 12.62 -6.22 13.57
C VAL A 202 13.80 -6.93 12.93
N VAL A 203 13.66 -7.30 11.65
CA VAL A 203 14.74 -7.85 10.82
C VAL A 203 14.77 -7.11 9.49
N GLU A 204 15.94 -7.03 8.87
CA GLU A 204 16.04 -6.50 7.51
C GLU A 204 15.36 -7.44 6.51
N PHE A 205 14.78 -6.86 5.46
CA PHE A 205 14.27 -7.65 4.34
C PHE A 205 15.45 -8.28 3.58
N ASN A 206 15.28 -9.50 3.06
CA ASN A 206 16.33 -10.30 2.42
C ASN A 206 17.46 -10.78 3.37
N ASP A 207 17.27 -10.70 4.70
CA ASP A 207 18.22 -11.22 5.70
C ASP A 207 17.69 -12.52 6.32
N VAL A 208 17.97 -13.66 5.67
CA VAL A 208 17.57 -15.00 6.14
C VAL A 208 18.26 -15.36 7.47
N GLU A 209 19.54 -14.98 7.66
CA GLU A 209 20.30 -15.29 8.88
C GLU A 209 19.76 -14.50 10.07
N GLY A 210 19.48 -13.20 9.87
CA GLY A 210 18.84 -12.34 10.86
C GLY A 210 17.46 -12.84 11.25
N LEU A 211 16.66 -13.31 10.29
CA LEU A 211 15.36 -13.91 10.55
C LEU A 211 15.50 -15.20 11.38
N GLU A 212 16.37 -16.12 11.01
CA GLU A 212 16.58 -17.34 11.77
C GLU A 212 17.02 -17.04 13.22
N LYS A 213 17.94 -16.10 13.40
CA LYS A 213 18.37 -15.64 14.71
C LYS A 213 17.19 -15.08 15.52
N ALA A 214 16.34 -14.23 14.91
CA ALA A 214 15.18 -13.67 15.58
C ALA A 214 14.16 -14.72 16.04
N LEU A 215 14.03 -15.82 15.29
CA LEU A 215 13.11 -16.93 15.62
C LEU A 215 13.67 -17.93 16.64
N SER A 216 14.99 -18.02 16.76
CA SER A 216 15.68 -19.03 17.59
C SER A 216 15.39 -18.93 19.09
N GLU A 217 14.95 -17.75 19.58
CA GLU A 217 14.60 -17.54 20.98
C GLU A 217 13.26 -18.16 21.40
N GLY A 218 12.42 -18.57 20.44
CA GLY A 218 11.20 -19.34 20.69
C GLY A 218 10.02 -18.56 21.27
N ASP A 219 10.09 -17.21 21.31
CA ASP A 219 9.05 -16.31 21.84
C ASP A 219 8.20 -15.61 20.75
N VAL A 220 8.47 -15.91 19.47
CA VAL A 220 7.78 -15.33 18.31
C VAL A 220 6.54 -16.15 17.96
N ALA A 221 5.38 -15.49 17.90
CA ALA A 221 4.10 -16.05 17.51
C ALA A 221 3.90 -16.06 16.00
N ALA A 222 4.27 -14.96 15.33
CA ALA A 222 4.07 -14.78 13.90
C ALA A 222 5.21 -13.98 13.25
N ILE A 223 5.41 -14.25 11.95
CA ILE A 223 6.10 -13.37 11.01
C ILE A 223 5.02 -12.68 10.21
N LEU A 224 4.97 -11.34 10.26
CA LEU A 224 4.06 -10.52 9.45
C LEU A 224 4.88 -9.84 8.36
N VAL A 225 4.58 -10.16 7.11
CA VAL A 225 5.38 -9.72 5.95
C VAL A 225 4.53 -9.17 4.82
N GLU A 226 5.07 -8.17 4.11
CA GLU A 226 4.73 -7.95 2.72
C GLU A 226 5.62 -8.88 1.88
N PRO A 227 5.11 -9.68 0.92
CA PRO A 227 5.96 -10.55 0.09
C PRO A 227 7.00 -9.81 -0.78
N ALA A 228 6.85 -8.51 -0.94
CA ALA A 228 7.83 -7.52 -1.39
C ALA A 228 7.55 -6.24 -0.61
N LEU A 229 8.58 -5.48 -0.15
CA LEU A 229 8.32 -4.22 0.52
C LEU A 229 7.77 -3.20 -0.48
N THR A 230 6.79 -2.42 -0.03
CA THR A 230 6.13 -1.42 -0.88
C THR A 230 5.95 -0.07 -0.20
N ASN A 231 6.32 0.06 1.07
CA ASN A 231 6.15 1.30 1.85
C ASN A 231 7.36 2.25 1.78
N ILE A 232 8.52 1.77 1.36
CA ILE A 232 9.77 2.53 1.24
C ILE A 232 10.33 2.49 -0.19
N GLY A 233 9.44 2.50 -1.18
CA GLY A 233 9.74 2.08 -2.53
C GLY A 233 9.47 0.59 -2.71
N ILE A 234 9.71 0.09 -3.92
CA ILE A 234 9.58 -1.35 -4.20
C ILE A 234 10.92 -2.03 -3.91
N VAL A 235 10.97 -2.89 -2.87
CA VAL A 235 12.10 -3.77 -2.59
C VAL A 235 11.66 -5.20 -2.86
N LEU A 236 12.23 -5.81 -3.89
CA LEU A 236 11.88 -7.18 -4.29
C LEU A 236 12.60 -8.21 -3.43
N PRO A 237 11.99 -9.38 -3.19
CA PRO A 237 12.67 -10.48 -2.53
C PRO A 237 13.82 -10.98 -3.41
N ASP A 238 14.95 -11.32 -2.77
CA ASP A 238 16.00 -12.11 -3.41
C ASP A 238 15.45 -13.49 -3.79
N GLU A 239 16.06 -14.14 -4.78
CA GLU A 239 15.66 -15.49 -5.19
C GLU A 239 15.67 -16.46 -4.02
N GLY A 240 14.55 -17.13 -3.76
CA GLY A 240 14.38 -18.07 -2.66
C GLY A 240 14.10 -17.46 -1.28
N TYR A 241 14.03 -16.12 -1.16
CA TYR A 241 13.82 -15.48 0.15
C TYR A 241 12.45 -15.82 0.76
N ASN A 242 11.37 -15.71 0.02
CA ASN A 242 10.02 -15.99 0.52
C ASN A 242 9.85 -17.48 0.89
N GLU A 243 10.48 -18.39 0.16
CA GLU A 243 10.54 -19.81 0.48
C GLU A 243 11.30 -20.06 1.80
N ALA A 244 12.44 -19.39 1.97
CA ALA A 244 13.21 -19.48 3.22
C ALA A 244 12.42 -18.94 4.42
N VAL A 245 11.65 -17.85 4.26
CA VAL A 245 10.74 -17.34 5.30
C VAL A 245 9.72 -18.41 5.70
N ARG A 246 9.10 -19.11 4.73
CA ARG A 246 8.15 -20.20 5.01
C ARG A 246 8.81 -21.37 5.72
N GLU A 247 9.98 -21.78 5.24
CA GLU A 247 10.74 -22.90 5.86
C GLU A 247 11.12 -22.60 7.31
N LEU A 248 11.64 -21.40 7.58
CA LEU A 248 11.98 -20.95 8.91
C LEU A 248 10.77 -20.86 9.84
N ALA A 249 9.65 -20.32 9.33
CA ALA A 249 8.41 -20.27 10.10
C ALA A 249 7.95 -21.69 10.49
N THR A 250 8.01 -22.65 9.57
CA THR A 250 7.68 -24.06 9.84
C THR A 250 8.65 -24.69 10.84
N LYS A 251 9.95 -24.50 10.66
CA LYS A 251 11.02 -25.04 11.53
C LYS A 251 10.86 -24.59 12.98
N HIS A 252 10.50 -23.33 13.20
CA HIS A 252 10.36 -22.73 14.53
C HIS A 252 8.92 -22.77 15.09
N GLY A 253 7.95 -23.33 14.34
CA GLY A 253 6.55 -23.41 14.73
C GLY A 253 5.93 -22.02 14.92
N VAL A 254 6.23 -21.09 14.00
CA VAL A 254 5.76 -19.72 13.95
C VAL A 254 4.74 -19.58 12.84
N MET A 255 3.68 -18.80 13.02
CA MET A 255 2.68 -18.53 11.99
C MET A 255 3.22 -17.53 10.97
N LEU A 256 3.03 -17.79 9.67
CA LEU A 256 3.35 -16.85 8.61
C LEU A 256 2.08 -16.10 8.18
N ILE A 257 2.12 -14.77 8.25
CA ILE A 257 1.04 -13.85 7.85
C ILE A 257 1.54 -13.04 6.65
N ASN A 258 1.00 -13.29 5.45
CA ASN A 258 1.27 -12.49 4.27
C ASN A 258 0.27 -11.34 4.18
N ASP A 259 0.75 -10.10 4.15
CA ASP A 259 -0.05 -8.91 3.88
C ASP A 259 0.06 -8.54 2.40
N GLU A 260 -0.99 -8.86 1.63
CA GLU A 260 -1.09 -8.61 0.19
C GLU A 260 -1.75 -7.27 -0.15
N THR A 261 -1.95 -6.40 0.84
CA THR A 261 -2.72 -5.16 0.64
C THR A 261 -2.17 -4.28 -0.48
N HIS A 262 -0.87 -4.23 -0.66
CA HIS A 262 -0.22 -3.54 -1.79
C HIS A 262 0.26 -4.49 -2.88
N THR A 263 0.77 -5.65 -2.50
CA THR A 263 1.35 -6.62 -3.43
C THR A 263 0.31 -7.34 -4.29
N ILE A 264 -0.98 -7.13 -4.01
CA ILE A 264 -2.08 -7.50 -4.92
C ILE A 264 -1.92 -6.91 -6.33
N CYS A 265 -1.16 -5.84 -6.51
CA CYS A 265 -0.83 -5.29 -7.82
C CYS A 265 -0.06 -6.28 -8.72
N ALA A 266 0.54 -7.33 -8.17
CA ALA A 266 1.25 -8.36 -8.92
C ALA A 266 0.35 -9.32 -9.72
N GLY A 267 -0.97 -9.34 -9.44
CA GLY A 267 -1.92 -10.19 -10.14
C GLY A 267 -3.20 -10.42 -9.32
N PRO A 268 -4.22 -11.09 -9.84
CA PRO A 268 -5.51 -11.26 -9.16
C PRO A 268 -5.43 -12.07 -7.85
N GLY A 269 -4.34 -12.76 -7.59
CA GLY A 269 -4.03 -13.46 -6.33
C GLY A 269 -2.75 -12.97 -5.67
N GLY A 270 -2.28 -11.76 -6.01
CA GLY A 270 -1.08 -11.15 -5.45
C GLY A 270 0.21 -11.93 -5.73
N ILE A 271 1.25 -11.62 -4.99
CA ILE A 271 2.51 -12.38 -5.01
C ILE A 271 2.29 -13.79 -4.45
N THR A 272 1.46 -13.95 -3.42
CA THR A 272 1.18 -15.24 -2.80
C THR A 272 0.75 -16.29 -3.83
N ARG A 273 -0.16 -15.93 -4.73
CA ARG A 273 -0.60 -16.86 -5.80
C ARG A 273 0.41 -16.99 -6.93
N ARG A 274 0.99 -15.86 -7.35
CA ARG A 274 1.97 -15.81 -8.46
C ARG A 274 3.16 -16.71 -8.18
N ASP A 275 3.70 -16.65 -6.96
CA ASP A 275 4.93 -17.34 -6.56
C ASP A 275 4.66 -18.61 -5.74
N ASN A 276 3.37 -19.04 -5.68
CA ASN A 276 2.94 -20.24 -4.96
C ASN A 276 3.38 -20.27 -3.49
N LEU A 277 3.23 -19.13 -2.78
CA LEU A 277 3.55 -19.01 -1.37
C LEU A 277 2.45 -19.66 -0.51
N HIS A 278 2.82 -20.21 0.65
CA HIS A 278 1.94 -20.95 1.54
C HIS A 278 1.88 -20.33 2.94
N PRO A 279 1.26 -19.15 3.12
CA PRO A 279 1.10 -18.55 4.44
C PRO A 279 0.06 -19.30 5.28
N ASP A 280 0.16 -19.18 6.61
CA ASP A 280 -0.88 -19.65 7.54
C ASP A 280 -2.08 -18.69 7.55
N PHE A 281 -1.80 -17.38 7.42
CA PHE A 281 -2.78 -16.31 7.26
C PHE A 281 -2.41 -15.43 6.06
N LEU A 282 -3.43 -14.90 5.40
CA LEU A 282 -3.29 -13.86 4.37
C LEU A 282 -4.20 -12.68 4.73
N VAL A 283 -3.66 -11.48 4.66
CA VAL A 283 -4.40 -10.22 4.89
C VAL A 283 -4.47 -9.43 3.60
N ILE A 284 -5.62 -8.83 3.34
CA ILE A 284 -5.81 -7.92 2.22
C ILE A 284 -6.92 -6.91 2.52
N GLY A 285 -6.76 -5.69 2.01
CA GLY A 285 -7.74 -4.62 2.09
C GLY A 285 -7.73 -3.75 0.84
N LYS A 286 -7.98 -2.45 1.02
CA LYS A 286 -7.86 -1.42 -0.03
C LYS A 286 -8.66 -1.75 -1.30
N SER A 287 -8.02 -2.30 -2.34
CA SER A 287 -8.59 -2.46 -3.69
C SER A 287 -9.76 -3.43 -3.79
N ILE A 288 -9.90 -4.38 -2.85
CA ILE A 288 -10.90 -5.46 -2.96
C ILE A 288 -12.36 -4.99 -2.86
N GLY A 289 -12.57 -3.75 -2.38
CA GLY A 289 -13.90 -3.14 -2.28
C GLY A 289 -14.22 -2.09 -3.34
N GLY A 290 -13.36 -1.92 -4.37
CA GLY A 290 -13.58 -0.92 -5.42
C GLY A 290 -13.73 0.51 -4.89
N GLY A 291 -13.02 0.86 -3.81
CA GLY A 291 -13.07 2.15 -3.12
C GLY A 291 -13.93 2.17 -1.85
N VAL A 292 -14.77 1.17 -1.62
CA VAL A 292 -15.53 1.03 -0.37
C VAL A 292 -14.63 0.45 0.73
N PRO A 293 -14.60 1.03 1.95
CA PRO A 293 -13.79 0.53 3.04
C PRO A 293 -14.11 -0.93 3.36
N CYS A 294 -13.11 -1.80 3.25
CA CYS A 294 -13.17 -3.21 3.60
C CYS A 294 -11.77 -3.78 3.79
N GLY A 295 -11.70 -4.87 4.53
CA GLY A 295 -10.54 -5.70 4.70
C GLY A 295 -10.96 -7.13 5.02
N THR A 296 -10.04 -8.05 4.89
CA THR A 296 -10.29 -9.46 5.18
C THR A 296 -8.98 -10.15 5.54
N PHE A 297 -9.10 -11.23 6.27
CA PHE A 297 -8.02 -12.18 6.47
C PHE A 297 -8.50 -13.59 6.23
N GLY A 298 -7.69 -14.35 5.51
CA GLY A 298 -7.91 -15.77 5.23
C GLY A 298 -6.93 -16.62 6.02
N PHE A 299 -7.27 -17.89 6.24
CA PHE A 299 -6.41 -18.82 6.96
C PHE A 299 -6.62 -20.28 6.51
N THR A 300 -5.61 -21.10 6.82
CA THR A 300 -5.60 -22.51 6.42
C THR A 300 -6.60 -23.36 7.20
N GLN A 301 -6.88 -24.57 6.71
CA GLN A 301 -7.70 -25.56 7.42
C GLN A 301 -7.09 -25.92 8.79
N GLU A 302 -5.76 -26.07 8.88
CA GLU A 302 -5.10 -26.35 10.15
C GLU A 302 -5.35 -25.25 11.18
N VAL A 303 -5.22 -23.98 10.77
CA VAL A 303 -5.49 -22.84 11.63
C VAL A 303 -6.96 -22.83 12.07
N ALA A 304 -7.91 -23.04 11.16
CA ALA A 304 -9.33 -23.13 11.48
C ALA A 304 -9.63 -24.21 12.52
N ASP A 305 -9.08 -25.42 12.34
CA ASP A 305 -9.24 -26.52 13.26
C ASP A 305 -8.69 -26.22 14.66
N ARG A 306 -7.55 -25.50 14.72
CA ARG A 306 -6.95 -25.08 15.99
C ARG A 306 -7.79 -24.00 16.69
N ILE A 307 -8.30 -23.02 15.95
CA ILE A 307 -9.21 -21.97 16.47
C ILE A 307 -10.45 -22.65 17.05
N THR A 308 -11.13 -23.49 16.29
CA THR A 308 -12.39 -24.14 16.71
C THR A 308 -12.21 -24.99 17.97
N ARG A 309 -11.02 -25.56 18.20
CA ARG A 309 -10.73 -26.34 19.42
C ARG A 309 -10.37 -25.51 20.64
N SER A 310 -9.93 -24.27 20.46
CA SER A 310 -9.32 -23.46 21.53
C SER A 310 -10.08 -22.18 21.86
N VAL A 311 -11.10 -21.83 21.08
CA VAL A 311 -11.85 -20.59 21.22
C VAL A 311 -13.36 -20.90 21.14
N GLU A 312 -14.14 -20.36 22.08
CA GLU A 312 -15.60 -20.34 21.97
C GLU A 312 -15.98 -19.19 21.02
N LEU A 313 -16.54 -19.54 19.85
CA LEU A 313 -16.85 -18.54 18.80
C LEU A 313 -17.89 -17.52 19.25
N GLU A 314 -18.74 -17.86 20.19
CA GLU A 314 -19.77 -16.98 20.76
C GLU A 314 -19.18 -15.85 21.62
N ASP A 315 -18.00 -16.07 22.19
CA ASP A 315 -17.35 -15.11 23.09
C ASP A 315 -16.10 -14.44 22.47
N ILE A 316 -15.78 -14.74 21.22
CA ILE A 316 -14.53 -14.34 20.60
C ILE A 316 -14.41 -12.82 20.37
N ASP A 317 -15.52 -12.12 20.22
CA ASP A 317 -15.56 -10.67 20.08
C ASP A 317 -15.09 -9.97 21.35
N VAL A 318 -15.46 -10.50 22.53
CA VAL A 318 -14.94 -10.04 23.83
C VAL A 318 -13.43 -10.32 23.92
N GLY A 319 -12.95 -11.40 23.30
CA GLY A 319 -11.53 -11.72 23.14
C GLY A 319 -10.78 -10.84 22.16
N GLY A 320 -11.47 -9.95 21.44
CA GLY A 320 -10.87 -8.95 20.55
C GLY A 320 -10.84 -9.32 19.06
N ILE A 321 -11.62 -10.32 18.63
CA ILE A 321 -11.87 -10.65 17.23
C ILE A 321 -13.31 -10.29 16.90
N GLY A 322 -13.55 -9.10 16.36
CA GLY A 322 -14.91 -8.64 16.12
C GLY A 322 -14.96 -7.25 15.49
N GLY A 323 -16.13 -6.63 15.61
CA GLY A 323 -16.40 -5.29 15.10
C GLY A 323 -17.84 -5.20 14.58
N THR A 324 -18.65 -4.32 15.15
CA THR A 324 -20.07 -4.16 14.81
C THR A 324 -20.33 -3.96 13.32
N LEU A 325 -19.42 -3.27 12.62
CA LEU A 325 -19.55 -2.98 11.20
C LEU A 325 -18.81 -3.99 10.31
N ALA A 326 -18.07 -4.94 10.89
CA ALA A 326 -17.35 -5.95 10.14
C ALA A 326 -18.33 -6.88 9.39
N GLY A 327 -18.06 -7.20 8.13
CA GLY A 327 -18.93 -8.05 7.32
C GLY A 327 -20.29 -7.44 6.99
N ASN A 328 -20.43 -6.11 7.02
CA ASN A 328 -21.69 -5.45 6.70
C ASN A 328 -22.10 -5.63 5.23
N GLY A 329 -23.40 -5.55 4.95
CA GLY A 329 -23.98 -5.81 3.64
C GLY A 329 -23.43 -4.91 2.53
N LEU A 330 -23.09 -3.65 2.85
CA LEU A 330 -22.55 -2.72 1.84
C LEU A 330 -21.14 -3.13 1.40
N SER A 331 -20.25 -3.44 2.34
CA SER A 331 -18.91 -3.91 2.03
C SER A 331 -18.92 -5.24 1.29
N MET A 332 -19.84 -6.18 1.66
CA MET A 332 -19.97 -7.46 0.96
C MET A 332 -20.44 -7.29 -0.48
N ALA A 333 -21.43 -6.43 -0.72
CA ALA A 333 -21.91 -6.13 -2.07
C ALA A 333 -20.83 -5.47 -2.93
N ALA A 334 -20.06 -4.55 -2.36
CA ALA A 334 -18.93 -3.90 -3.03
C ALA A 334 -17.82 -4.90 -3.37
N MET A 335 -17.39 -5.72 -2.41
CA MET A 335 -16.35 -6.73 -2.61
C MET A 335 -16.75 -7.77 -3.66
N LYS A 336 -17.99 -8.28 -3.61
CA LYS A 336 -18.49 -9.22 -4.60
C LYS A 336 -18.40 -8.65 -6.01
N ALA A 337 -18.99 -7.48 -6.24
CA ALA A 337 -18.98 -6.86 -7.57
C ALA A 337 -17.55 -6.57 -8.05
N THR A 338 -16.69 -6.09 -7.15
CA THR A 338 -15.28 -5.79 -7.48
C THR A 338 -14.52 -7.06 -7.84
N LEU A 339 -14.60 -8.10 -7.02
CA LEU A 339 -13.88 -9.35 -7.23
C LEU A 339 -14.37 -10.09 -8.49
N GLU A 340 -15.69 -10.15 -8.72
CA GLU A 340 -16.26 -10.89 -9.84
C GLU A 340 -16.12 -10.17 -11.19
N GLN A 341 -16.19 -8.83 -11.23
CA GLN A 341 -16.39 -8.09 -12.47
C GLN A 341 -15.34 -7.03 -12.77
N VAL A 342 -14.51 -6.62 -11.80
CA VAL A 342 -13.52 -5.56 -11.99
C VAL A 342 -12.09 -6.06 -11.81
N MET A 343 -11.82 -6.78 -10.72
CA MET A 343 -10.49 -7.35 -10.43
C MET A 343 -10.32 -8.70 -11.13
N THR A 344 -10.41 -8.73 -12.46
CA THR A 344 -10.33 -9.93 -13.29
C THR A 344 -8.92 -10.17 -13.82
N GLN A 345 -8.66 -11.35 -14.39
CA GLN A 345 -7.39 -11.63 -15.07
C GLN A 345 -7.18 -10.66 -16.24
N GLU A 346 -8.23 -10.38 -17.02
CA GLU A 346 -8.18 -9.45 -18.15
C GLU A 346 -7.80 -8.03 -17.71
N ALA A 347 -8.25 -7.60 -16.51
CA ALA A 347 -7.85 -6.32 -15.95
C ALA A 347 -6.34 -6.27 -15.70
N PHE A 348 -5.75 -7.32 -15.13
CA PHE A 348 -4.30 -7.40 -14.92
C PHE A 348 -3.53 -7.56 -16.23
N ASP A 349 -4.05 -8.30 -17.20
CA ASP A 349 -3.46 -8.44 -18.55
C ASP A 349 -3.42 -7.08 -19.29
N HIS A 350 -4.31 -6.14 -18.92
CA HIS A 350 -4.31 -4.78 -19.42
C HIS A 350 -3.36 -3.87 -18.59
N MET A 351 -3.43 -3.93 -17.27
CA MET A 351 -2.69 -3.02 -16.38
C MET A 351 -1.18 -3.25 -16.38
N ILE A 352 -0.74 -4.52 -16.35
CA ILE A 352 0.69 -4.86 -16.22
C ILE A 352 1.52 -4.35 -17.41
N PRO A 353 1.10 -4.55 -18.68
CA PRO A 353 1.82 -3.98 -19.81
C PRO A 353 1.86 -2.44 -19.83
N LEU A 354 0.87 -1.76 -19.24
CA LEU A 354 0.89 -0.30 -19.10
C LEU A 354 1.90 0.15 -18.04
N ALA A 355 2.01 -0.57 -16.92
CA ALA A 355 3.04 -0.31 -15.92
C ALA A 355 4.46 -0.54 -16.48
N ASP A 356 4.64 -1.59 -17.29
CA ASP A 356 5.89 -1.83 -18.00
C ASP A 356 6.23 -0.71 -18.98
N ALA A 357 5.24 -0.25 -19.75
CA ALA A 357 5.44 0.87 -20.68
C ALA A 357 5.77 2.18 -19.95
N TRP A 358 5.15 2.43 -18.80
CA TRP A 358 5.48 3.57 -17.94
C TRP A 358 6.92 3.47 -17.44
N ALA A 359 7.32 2.30 -16.95
CA ALA A 359 8.65 2.05 -16.43
C ALA A 359 9.72 2.21 -17.51
N ASP A 360 9.47 1.71 -18.73
CA ASP A 360 10.38 1.88 -19.90
C ASP A 360 10.54 3.36 -20.26
N GLY A 361 9.44 4.12 -20.31
CA GLY A 361 9.46 5.54 -20.64
C GLY A 361 10.18 6.38 -19.59
N VAL A 362 9.92 6.11 -18.30
CA VAL A 362 10.61 6.79 -17.18
C VAL A 362 12.11 6.46 -17.19
N GLN A 363 12.49 5.18 -17.36
CA GLN A 363 13.90 4.79 -17.42
C GLN A 363 14.60 5.44 -18.61
N ALA A 364 13.97 5.50 -19.78
CA ALA A 364 14.52 6.19 -20.93
C ALA A 364 14.79 7.68 -20.68
N GLY A 365 13.88 8.38 -19.96
CA GLY A 365 14.08 9.77 -19.54
C GLY A 365 15.25 9.92 -18.55
N ILE A 366 15.37 9.01 -17.59
CA ILE A 366 16.48 8.95 -16.62
C ILE A 366 17.82 8.78 -17.36
N ASP A 367 17.90 7.82 -18.28
CA ASP A 367 19.10 7.50 -19.04
C ASP A 367 19.50 8.68 -19.96
N ALA A 368 18.53 9.38 -20.55
CA ALA A 368 18.77 10.51 -21.43
C ALA A 368 19.47 11.68 -20.74
N VAL A 369 19.28 11.87 -19.44
CA VAL A 369 19.97 12.91 -18.65
C VAL A 369 21.17 12.36 -17.86
N GLY A 370 21.38 11.03 -17.88
CA GLY A 370 22.45 10.37 -17.14
C GLY A 370 22.25 10.42 -15.61
N ALA A 371 21.01 10.48 -15.13
CA ALA A 371 20.73 10.44 -13.72
C ALA A 371 21.03 9.04 -13.14
N PRO A 372 21.65 8.93 -11.94
CA PRO A 372 21.95 7.64 -11.31
C PRO A 372 20.73 7.09 -10.60
N TRP A 373 19.65 6.86 -11.34
CA TRP A 373 18.36 6.37 -10.84
C TRP A 373 17.97 5.11 -11.59
N HIS A 374 17.09 4.32 -11.00
CA HIS A 374 16.55 3.12 -11.62
C HIS A 374 15.03 3.04 -11.44
N VAL A 375 14.37 2.16 -12.20
CA VAL A 375 12.94 1.86 -12.07
C VAL A 375 12.76 0.41 -11.69
N THR A 376 12.03 0.16 -10.59
CA THR A 376 11.62 -1.17 -10.14
C THR A 376 10.15 -1.41 -10.52
N ARG A 377 9.81 -2.65 -10.91
CA ARG A 377 8.47 -3.07 -11.37
C ARG A 377 7.89 -4.14 -10.48
N LEU A 378 6.59 -4.05 -10.23
CA LEU A 378 5.83 -5.06 -9.49
C LEU A 378 4.40 -5.16 -10.06
N GLY A 379 4.21 -5.96 -11.11
CA GLY A 379 2.90 -6.11 -11.75
C GLY A 379 2.35 -4.78 -12.30
N ALA A 380 1.15 -4.39 -11.86
CA ALA A 380 0.49 -3.14 -12.28
C ALA A 380 1.08 -1.87 -11.61
N ARG A 381 2.17 -2.00 -10.86
CA ARG A 381 2.89 -0.90 -10.18
C ARG A 381 4.33 -0.84 -10.65
N ALA A 382 4.86 0.37 -10.84
CA ALA A 382 6.28 0.62 -11.03
C ALA A 382 6.68 1.89 -10.27
N GLU A 383 7.96 1.98 -9.87
CA GLU A 383 8.47 3.07 -9.05
C GLU A 383 9.92 3.39 -9.40
N TYR A 384 10.26 4.68 -9.55
CA TYR A 384 11.64 5.09 -9.72
C TYR A 384 12.27 5.48 -8.38
N ASN A 385 13.57 5.21 -8.25
CA ASN A 385 14.34 5.48 -7.04
C ASN A 385 15.60 6.27 -7.38
N PHE A 386 16.08 7.07 -6.41
CA PHE A 386 17.21 7.97 -6.59
C PHE A 386 18.57 7.30 -6.33
N SER A 387 18.65 5.99 -6.63
CA SER A 387 19.89 5.20 -6.58
C SER A 387 20.10 4.47 -7.90
N PRO A 388 21.36 4.17 -8.28
CA PRO A 388 21.66 3.50 -9.55
C PRO A 388 21.25 2.04 -9.59
N GLU A 389 21.18 1.40 -8.44
CA GLU A 389 20.86 -0.03 -8.28
C GLU A 389 19.63 -0.20 -7.39
N PRO A 390 18.83 -1.26 -7.60
CA PRO A 390 17.72 -1.61 -6.73
C PRO A 390 18.17 -1.85 -5.28
N SER A 391 17.44 -1.28 -4.33
CA SER A 391 17.67 -1.52 -2.91
C SER A 391 17.29 -2.95 -2.54
N ARG A 392 18.08 -3.58 -1.66
CA ARG A 392 17.84 -4.95 -1.20
C ARG A 392 17.07 -5.01 0.12
N ASN A 393 17.02 -3.90 0.85
CA ASN A 393 16.33 -3.82 2.15
C ASN A 393 15.76 -2.42 2.38
N GLY A 394 15.04 -2.25 3.50
CA GLY A 394 14.40 -0.98 3.83
C GLY A 394 15.39 0.14 4.13
N GLN A 395 16.53 -0.15 4.78
CA GLN A 395 17.54 0.85 5.11
C GLN A 395 18.20 1.41 3.83
N GLU A 396 18.58 0.55 2.87
CA GLU A 396 19.14 1.00 1.60
C GLU A 396 18.15 1.89 0.82
N ALA A 397 16.87 1.52 0.81
CA ALA A 397 15.83 2.31 0.16
C ALA A 397 15.64 3.68 0.85
N HIS A 398 15.67 3.71 2.18
CA HIS A 398 15.60 4.95 2.95
C HIS A 398 16.79 5.87 2.70
N ASP A 399 18.00 5.32 2.62
CA ASP A 399 19.23 6.10 2.38
C ASP A 399 19.27 6.70 0.96
N ALA A 400 18.52 6.11 0.03
CA ALA A 400 18.37 6.59 -1.35
C ALA A 400 17.29 7.69 -1.49
N ASP A 401 16.45 7.94 -0.47
CA ASP A 401 15.36 8.91 -0.55
C ASP A 401 15.87 10.36 -0.60
N ASP A 402 15.18 11.19 -1.39
CA ASP A 402 15.40 12.62 -1.52
C ASP A 402 14.06 13.35 -1.54
N PHE A 403 13.57 13.65 -0.36
CA PHE A 403 12.23 14.23 -0.21
C PHE A 403 12.07 15.59 -0.90
N GLU A 404 13.09 16.45 -0.91
CA GLU A 404 13.03 17.76 -1.59
C GLU A 404 12.88 17.59 -3.11
N LEU A 405 13.65 16.67 -3.68
CA LEU A 405 13.57 16.32 -5.09
C LEU A 405 12.22 15.71 -5.44
N GLN A 406 11.73 14.77 -4.62
CA GLN A 406 10.43 14.15 -4.79
C GLN A 406 9.30 15.19 -4.80
N GLN A 407 9.30 16.13 -3.83
CA GLN A 407 8.30 17.20 -3.77
C GLN A 407 8.30 18.07 -5.03
N TYR A 408 9.46 18.37 -5.60
CA TYR A 408 9.53 19.12 -6.86
C TYR A 408 8.95 18.31 -8.03
N LEU A 409 9.37 17.06 -8.21
CA LEU A 409 8.91 16.21 -9.32
C LEU A 409 7.39 16.01 -9.26
N HIS A 410 6.86 15.75 -8.08
CA HIS A 410 5.42 15.55 -7.90
C HIS A 410 4.61 16.85 -8.09
N LEU A 411 5.13 17.99 -7.65
CA LEU A 411 4.47 19.28 -7.87
C LEU A 411 4.50 19.67 -9.35
N TYR A 412 5.59 19.38 -10.05
CA TYR A 412 5.71 19.58 -11.49
C TYR A 412 4.66 18.77 -12.25
N ALA A 413 4.49 17.49 -11.89
CA ALA A 413 3.46 16.62 -12.43
C ALA A 413 2.04 17.12 -12.11
N LEU A 414 1.76 17.47 -10.85
CA LEU A 414 0.44 17.94 -10.40
C LEU A 414 0.01 19.22 -11.11
N ASN A 415 0.94 20.14 -11.39
CA ASN A 415 0.66 21.36 -12.14
C ASN A 415 0.32 21.09 -13.61
N ARG A 416 0.69 19.92 -14.13
CA ARG A 416 0.41 19.48 -15.51
C ARG A 416 -0.70 18.44 -15.58
N GLY A 417 -1.50 18.35 -14.50
CA GLY A 417 -2.67 17.48 -14.45
C GLY A 417 -2.32 16.00 -14.27
N ILE A 418 -1.24 15.65 -13.56
CA ILE A 418 -0.87 14.27 -13.25
C ILE A 418 -0.62 14.13 -11.75
N LEU A 419 -1.31 13.19 -11.11
CA LEU A 419 -1.18 12.91 -9.68
C LEU A 419 -0.32 11.67 -9.45
N LEU A 420 0.75 11.83 -8.65
CA LEU A 420 1.55 10.74 -8.11
C LEU A 420 1.35 10.65 -6.59
N THR A 421 1.66 9.51 -5.97
CA THR A 421 1.54 9.32 -4.51
C THR A 421 2.50 10.24 -3.75
N PRO A 422 2.07 10.93 -2.69
CA PRO A 422 2.86 12.03 -2.09
C PRO A 422 4.14 11.58 -1.36
N PHE A 423 4.32 10.29 -1.14
CA PHE A 423 5.46 9.68 -0.42
C PHE A 423 6.07 8.51 -1.18
N HIS A 424 5.73 8.35 -2.48
CA HIS A 424 6.25 7.34 -3.39
C HIS A 424 6.46 7.92 -4.78
N ASN A 425 7.53 7.53 -5.44
CA ASN A 425 7.78 7.87 -6.84
C ASN A 425 7.14 6.85 -7.78
N MET A 426 5.94 6.42 -7.45
CA MET A 426 5.26 5.31 -8.14
C MET A 426 4.17 5.77 -9.08
N ALA A 427 3.94 4.94 -10.10
CA ALA A 427 2.69 4.89 -10.84
C ALA A 427 2.00 3.54 -10.61
N LEU A 428 0.70 3.59 -10.39
CA LEU A 428 -0.18 2.44 -10.31
C LEU A 428 -1.16 2.51 -11.47
N MET A 429 -1.43 1.37 -12.11
CA MET A 429 -2.37 1.28 -13.22
C MET A 429 -3.71 0.74 -12.74
N SER A 430 -4.78 1.20 -13.38
CA SER A 430 -6.14 0.70 -13.19
C SER A 430 -6.68 0.11 -14.49
N PRO A 431 -7.79 -0.66 -14.45
CA PRO A 431 -8.45 -1.13 -15.68
C PRO A 431 -8.89 -0.02 -16.63
N ALA A 432 -9.00 1.23 -16.12
CA ALA A 432 -9.37 2.40 -16.90
C ALA A 432 -8.17 3.25 -17.36
N THR A 433 -6.96 2.95 -16.90
CA THR A 433 -5.75 3.64 -17.35
C THR A 433 -5.49 3.33 -18.81
N THR A 434 -5.17 4.36 -19.61
CA THR A 434 -4.91 4.21 -21.04
C THR A 434 -3.43 4.36 -21.38
N ARG A 435 -3.05 3.91 -22.57
CA ARG A 435 -1.71 4.16 -23.10
C ARG A 435 -1.41 5.66 -23.22
N ALA A 436 -2.41 6.47 -23.55
CA ALA A 436 -2.27 7.93 -23.65
C ALA A 436 -1.93 8.57 -22.29
N ASP A 437 -2.50 8.07 -21.19
CA ASP A 437 -2.18 8.52 -19.83
C ASP A 437 -0.71 8.24 -19.48
N VAL A 438 -0.24 7.05 -19.82
CA VAL A 438 1.17 6.66 -19.65
C VAL A 438 2.09 7.55 -20.49
N ASP A 439 1.78 7.74 -21.77
CA ASP A 439 2.58 8.55 -22.69
C ASP A 439 2.61 10.02 -22.24
N ALA A 440 1.49 10.56 -21.72
CA ALA A 440 1.43 11.91 -21.18
C ALA A 440 2.35 12.09 -19.97
N HIS A 441 2.36 11.11 -19.03
CA HIS A 441 3.27 11.15 -17.90
C HIS A 441 4.73 11.08 -18.33
N THR A 442 5.10 10.12 -19.17
CA THR A 442 6.50 9.91 -19.55
C THR A 442 7.07 11.08 -20.35
N ALA A 443 6.26 11.70 -21.20
CA ALA A 443 6.63 12.95 -21.92
C ALA A 443 6.86 14.11 -20.94
N MET A 444 5.94 14.31 -20.00
CA MET A 444 6.05 15.33 -18.95
C MET A 444 7.28 15.11 -18.05
N PHE A 445 7.56 13.86 -17.68
CA PHE A 445 8.70 13.49 -16.85
C PHE A 445 10.04 13.75 -17.57
N ASP A 446 10.16 13.38 -18.84
CA ASP A 446 11.32 13.68 -19.68
C ASP A 446 11.57 15.20 -19.77
N GLU A 447 10.52 16.01 -19.97
CA GLU A 447 10.62 17.46 -19.96
C GLU A 447 11.11 18.00 -18.62
N CYS A 448 10.55 17.49 -17.50
CA CYS A 448 10.95 17.85 -16.15
C CYS A 448 12.43 17.56 -15.88
N LEU A 449 12.90 16.36 -16.26
CA LEU A 449 14.30 15.98 -16.09
C LEU A 449 15.23 16.84 -16.94
N ARG A 450 14.91 17.10 -18.20
CA ARG A 450 15.72 17.98 -19.05
C ARG A 450 15.84 19.37 -18.45
N GLU A 451 14.75 19.90 -17.89
CA GLU A 451 14.79 21.20 -17.24
C GLU A 451 15.65 21.18 -15.96
N LEU A 452 15.51 20.15 -15.12
CA LEU A 452 16.29 20.00 -13.90
C LEU A 452 17.79 19.84 -14.16
N PHE A 453 18.16 19.03 -15.15
CA PHE A 453 19.54 18.69 -15.46
C PHE A 453 20.18 19.61 -16.51
N SER A 454 19.44 20.57 -17.10
CA SER A 454 20.04 21.54 -18.00
C SER A 454 21.06 22.40 -17.27
N GLN A 455 22.24 22.54 -17.86
CA GLN A 455 23.23 23.49 -17.36
C GLN A 455 22.71 24.93 -17.51
N PRO A 456 23.01 25.82 -16.56
CA PRO A 456 22.62 27.24 -16.65
C PRO A 456 23.24 27.97 -17.82
#